data_cde6e8746a54e1066d73f57f894354e0
#
_entry.id   cde6e8746a54e1066d73f57f894354e0
#
_cell.length_a   1.000
_cell.length_b   1.000
_cell.length_c   1.000
_cell.angle_alpha   90.00
_cell.angle_beta   90.00
_cell.angle_gamma   90.00
#
_symmetry.space_group_name_H-M   'P 1'
#
loop_
_entity.id
_entity.type
_entity.pdbx_description
1 polymer ?
#
loop_
_entity_poly.entity_id
_entity_poly.type
_entity_poly.pdbx_seq_one_letter_code
_entity_poly.pdbx_strand_id
1 'polypeptide(L)'
;MGLISSTHSMSRYHIEGKFETAVMDEVRNGLIKNSIPKLENVYEEISAGWTPCESPYNPDFEKFSFIFGNYFSFSLRIDKKSIPAKLIQKHMALEIEKKKEESGRDFISKNEKTEIKEKITDILMYKIPSIPSIYDVLWNYEEGSLFLFTTQKAANEFFETIFLKSFDLKPIRLFPYTIVETKSKLSADQKENVLSLSPLKY
;
A
#
# COMPACT_ATOMS: atom_id res chain seq x y z
N MET A 1 -0.03 -9.80 8.66
CA MET A 1 0.85 -10.96 8.45
C MET A 1 2.24 -10.40 8.29
N GLY A 2 3.17 -10.79 9.14
CA GLY A 2 4.52 -10.23 9.19
C GLY A 2 5.57 -11.33 9.16
N LEU A 3 6.84 -10.93 9.15
CA LEU A 3 8.04 -11.80 9.17
C LEU A 3 7.99 -12.92 10.22
N ILE A 4 7.28 -12.70 11.33
CA ILE A 4 7.21 -13.61 12.48
C ILE A 4 5.98 -14.55 12.42
N SER A 5 5.15 -14.44 11.37
CA SER A 5 3.94 -15.26 11.24
C SER A 5 4.29 -16.69 10.81
N SER A 6 3.52 -17.69 11.28
CA SER A 6 3.72 -19.11 10.90
C SER A 6 3.37 -19.44 9.45
N THR A 7 2.58 -18.60 8.80
CA THR A 7 2.19 -18.74 7.39
C THR A 7 2.40 -17.44 6.65
N HIS A 8 3.03 -17.52 5.49
CA HIS A 8 3.36 -16.36 4.68
C HIS A 8 2.81 -16.50 3.27
N SER A 9 2.22 -15.39 2.76
CA SER A 9 2.11 -15.16 1.33
C SER A 9 3.02 -14.00 0.95
N MET A 10 3.80 -14.14 -0.11
CA MET A 10 4.75 -13.11 -0.50
C MET A 10 4.80 -12.89 -2.00
N SER A 11 5.06 -11.65 -2.39
CA SER A 11 5.48 -11.28 -3.73
C SER A 11 6.99 -11.12 -3.76
N ARG A 12 7.61 -11.61 -4.82
CA ARG A 12 9.06 -11.49 -5.03
C ARG A 12 9.32 -10.44 -6.10
N TYR A 13 10.36 -9.65 -5.88
CA TYR A 13 10.81 -8.63 -6.82
C TYR A 13 12.30 -8.79 -7.13
N HIS A 14 12.66 -8.42 -8.34
CA HIS A 14 14.01 -8.09 -8.72
C HIS A 14 14.13 -6.57 -8.81
N ILE A 15 15.15 -6.00 -8.18
CA ILE A 15 15.38 -4.56 -8.19
C ILE A 15 16.41 -4.23 -9.25
N GLU A 16 16.02 -3.46 -10.25
CA GLU A 16 16.92 -2.93 -11.27
C GLU A 16 17.44 -1.54 -10.88
N GLY A 17 18.70 -1.32 -11.13
CA GLY A 17 19.42 -0.09 -10.82
C GLY A 17 20.39 -0.29 -9.66
N LYS A 18 21.22 0.74 -9.42
CA LYS A 18 22.17 0.79 -8.31
C LYS A 18 22.29 2.24 -7.86
N PHE A 19 22.55 2.43 -6.58
CA PHE A 19 22.90 3.74 -6.06
C PHE A 19 24.33 4.13 -6.49
N GLU A 20 24.51 5.40 -6.78
CA GLU A 20 25.81 5.99 -7.11
C GLU A 20 26.61 6.38 -5.86
N THR A 21 25.91 6.50 -4.72
CA THR A 21 26.43 6.97 -3.44
C THR A 21 26.37 5.88 -2.37
N ALA A 22 26.62 6.24 -1.12
CA ALA A 22 26.58 5.28 0.00
C ALA A 22 25.19 4.68 0.17
N VAL A 23 25.05 3.38 -0.10
CA VAL A 23 23.78 2.62 -0.08
C VAL A 23 22.98 2.84 1.20
N MET A 24 23.66 2.83 2.34
CA MET A 24 23.03 3.01 3.65
C MET A 24 22.33 4.37 3.82
N ASP A 25 22.96 5.42 3.32
CA ASP A 25 22.45 6.78 3.42
C ASP A 25 21.29 6.98 2.45
N GLU A 26 21.38 6.43 1.23
CA GLU A 26 20.29 6.49 0.25
C GLU A 26 19.05 5.75 0.76
N VAL A 27 19.22 4.55 1.31
CA VAL A 27 18.10 3.79 1.87
C VAL A 27 17.49 4.54 3.06
N ARG A 28 18.32 5.02 4.00
CA ARG A 28 17.84 5.79 5.16
C ARG A 28 17.04 7.03 4.73
N ASN A 29 17.60 7.82 3.82
CA ASN A 29 16.96 9.05 3.32
C ASN A 29 15.66 8.75 2.60
N GLY A 30 15.63 7.70 1.77
CA GLY A 30 14.42 7.26 1.07
C GLY A 30 13.30 6.83 2.02
N LEU A 31 13.65 6.09 3.09
CA LEU A 31 12.71 5.66 4.13
C LEU A 31 12.16 6.83 4.94
N ILE A 32 13.03 7.75 5.39
CA ILE A 32 12.62 8.93 6.17
C ILE A 32 11.75 9.86 5.34
N LYS A 33 12.16 10.19 4.11
CA LYS A 33 11.46 11.13 3.21
C LYS A 33 10.06 10.65 2.84
N ASN A 34 9.87 9.33 2.71
CA ASN A 34 8.60 8.70 2.34
C ASN A 34 8.02 7.86 3.50
N SER A 35 8.34 8.21 4.74
CA SER A 35 7.68 7.64 5.91
C SER A 35 6.19 7.97 5.91
N ILE A 36 5.37 7.10 6.51
CA ILE A 36 3.93 7.34 6.56
C ILE A 36 3.61 8.66 7.27
N PRO A 37 2.86 9.58 6.64
CA PRO A 37 2.45 10.79 7.31
C PRO A 37 1.46 10.49 8.43
N LYS A 38 1.47 11.28 9.49
CA LYS A 38 0.45 11.20 10.54
C LYS A 38 -0.88 11.69 9.97
N LEU A 39 -1.83 10.77 9.77
CA LEU A 39 -3.15 11.05 9.21
C LEU A 39 -4.14 11.67 10.21
N GLU A 40 -3.68 12.32 11.25
CA GLU A 40 -4.57 13.04 12.15
C GLU A 40 -5.17 14.25 11.41
N ASN A 41 -6.47 14.17 11.10
CA ASN A 41 -7.29 15.24 10.48
C ASN A 41 -7.06 15.52 8.99
N VAL A 42 -6.58 14.57 8.20
CA VAL A 42 -6.45 14.72 6.75
C VAL A 42 -7.68 14.16 6.03
N TYR A 43 -8.14 14.86 4.99
CA TYR A 43 -9.26 14.44 4.14
C TYR A 43 -8.93 13.25 3.22
N GLU A 44 -7.68 12.82 3.17
CA GLU A 44 -7.24 11.74 2.31
C GLU A 44 -7.90 10.40 2.69
N GLU A 45 -8.46 9.72 1.71
CA GLU A 45 -9.07 8.39 1.89
C GLU A 45 -8.00 7.31 2.16
N ILE A 46 -6.86 7.43 1.50
CA ILE A 46 -5.75 6.47 1.60
C ILE A 46 -4.43 7.23 1.73
N SER A 47 -3.62 6.80 2.68
CA SER A 47 -2.23 7.22 2.81
C SER A 47 -1.33 6.00 2.90
N ALA A 48 -0.15 6.08 2.30
CA ALA A 48 0.82 4.99 2.34
C ALA A 48 2.23 5.55 2.53
N GLY A 49 3.06 4.79 3.24
CA GLY A 49 4.44 5.18 3.51
C GLY A 49 5.20 4.10 4.26
N TRP A 50 6.49 4.36 4.48
CA TRP A 50 7.38 3.44 5.16
C TRP A 50 7.27 3.56 6.68
N THR A 51 7.45 2.43 7.36
CA THR A 51 7.56 2.34 8.82
C THR A 51 8.61 1.30 9.20
N PRO A 52 9.26 1.42 10.38
CA PRO A 52 10.10 0.36 10.91
C PRO A 52 9.30 -0.93 11.18
N CYS A 53 9.86 -2.11 10.88
CA CYS A 53 9.21 -3.39 11.19
C CYS A 53 8.93 -3.58 12.68
N GLU A 54 9.86 -3.13 13.54
CA GLU A 54 9.73 -3.27 15.00
C GLU A 54 8.64 -2.40 15.61
N SER A 55 8.37 -1.24 14.98
CA SER A 55 7.40 -0.27 15.47
C SER A 55 6.58 0.36 14.33
N PRO A 56 5.65 -0.39 13.73
CA PRO A 56 4.94 0.05 12.52
C PRO A 56 3.96 1.21 12.76
N TYR A 57 3.67 1.55 14.02
CA TYR A 57 2.83 2.69 14.39
C TYR A 57 3.63 3.94 14.76
N ASN A 58 4.96 3.81 14.89
CA ASN A 58 5.86 4.92 15.13
C ASN A 58 6.89 4.99 13.99
N PRO A 59 6.69 5.84 12.97
CA PRO A 59 7.55 5.90 11.77
C PRO A 59 8.87 6.65 12.01
N ASP A 60 9.61 6.26 13.05
CA ASP A 60 10.87 6.88 13.46
C ASP A 60 12.06 5.98 13.10
N PHE A 61 12.63 6.18 11.92
CA PHE A 61 13.81 5.44 11.46
C PHE A 61 15.13 5.92 12.09
N GLU A 62 15.11 6.94 12.93
CA GLU A 62 16.29 7.34 13.72
C GLU A 62 16.44 6.46 14.97
N LYS A 63 15.29 6.05 15.55
CA LYS A 63 15.25 5.20 16.75
C LYS A 63 15.30 3.71 16.46
N PHE A 64 14.73 3.28 15.33
CA PHE A 64 14.57 1.87 14.99
C PHE A 64 15.47 1.50 13.83
N SER A 65 16.16 0.36 13.96
CA SER A 65 17.01 -0.16 12.90
C SER A 65 16.16 -0.66 11.72
N PHE A 66 16.66 -0.42 10.53
CA PHE A 66 16.14 -1.00 9.30
C PHE A 66 17.09 -2.05 8.70
N ILE A 67 18.04 -2.57 9.50
CA ILE A 67 19.03 -3.56 9.09
C ILE A 67 18.78 -4.86 9.83
N PHE A 68 18.70 -5.93 9.07
CA PHE A 68 18.59 -7.30 9.59
C PHE A 68 19.56 -8.22 8.85
N GLY A 69 20.74 -8.47 9.42
CA GLY A 69 21.82 -9.20 8.74
C GLY A 69 22.24 -8.49 7.44
N ASN A 70 22.13 -9.19 6.31
CA ASN A 70 22.43 -8.66 4.97
C ASN A 70 21.20 -8.05 4.28
N TYR A 71 20.12 -7.85 5.02
CA TYR A 71 18.86 -7.33 4.48
C TYR A 71 18.54 -5.95 5.07
N PHE A 72 17.94 -5.12 4.24
CA PHE A 72 17.12 -4.00 4.74
C PHE A 72 15.73 -4.52 5.09
N SER A 73 15.28 -4.23 6.31
CA SER A 73 14.02 -4.67 6.87
C SER A 73 13.18 -3.46 7.28
N PHE A 74 12.05 -3.26 6.62
CA PHE A 74 11.10 -2.19 6.89
C PHE A 74 9.70 -2.63 6.48
N SER A 75 8.67 -1.83 6.77
CA SER A 75 7.30 -2.18 6.43
C SER A 75 6.65 -1.09 5.58
N LEU A 76 5.82 -1.51 4.64
CA LEU A 76 4.85 -0.66 3.98
C LEU A 76 3.60 -0.60 4.86
N ARG A 77 3.25 0.59 5.33
CA ARG A 77 1.97 0.84 6.00
C ARG A 77 1.04 1.59 5.06
N ILE A 78 -0.19 1.08 4.95
CA ILE A 78 -1.27 1.69 4.17
C ILE A 78 -2.42 1.96 5.14
N ASP A 79 -2.73 3.21 5.36
CA ASP A 79 -3.83 3.66 6.19
C ASP A 79 -5.02 4.01 5.29
N LYS A 80 -6.14 3.32 5.49
CA LYS A 80 -7.36 3.54 4.70
C LYS A 80 -8.52 3.94 5.59
N LYS A 81 -9.21 5.03 5.23
CA LYS A 81 -10.50 5.41 5.80
C LYS A 81 -11.62 4.75 4.99
N SER A 82 -12.56 4.15 5.67
CA SER A 82 -13.73 3.52 5.02
C SER A 82 -14.97 3.82 5.84
N ILE A 83 -15.95 4.50 5.22
CA ILE A 83 -17.20 4.83 5.87
C ILE A 83 -18.19 3.67 5.63
N PRO A 84 -18.68 3.00 6.69
CA PRO A 84 -19.70 1.98 6.52
C PRO A 84 -20.97 2.56 5.89
N ALA A 85 -21.51 1.92 4.86
CA ALA A 85 -22.70 2.39 4.15
C ALA A 85 -23.92 2.60 5.08
N LYS A 86 -24.05 1.74 6.10
CA LYS A 86 -25.12 1.87 7.12
C LYS A 86 -24.98 3.14 7.95
N LEU A 87 -23.75 3.62 8.18
CA LEU A 87 -23.52 4.86 8.91
C LEU A 87 -23.95 6.07 8.07
N ILE A 88 -23.63 6.06 6.78
CA ILE A 88 -24.10 7.09 5.83
C ILE A 88 -25.64 7.11 5.80
N GLN A 89 -26.29 5.95 5.65
CA GLN A 89 -27.75 5.83 5.62
C GLN A 89 -28.39 6.38 6.89
N LYS A 90 -27.84 6.06 8.07
CA LYS A 90 -28.34 6.57 9.35
C LYS A 90 -28.31 8.11 9.40
N HIS A 91 -27.16 8.71 9.07
CA HIS A 91 -27.03 10.17 9.11
C HIS A 91 -27.87 10.85 8.03
N MET A 92 -28.01 10.22 6.85
CA MET A 92 -28.93 10.72 5.81
C MET A 92 -30.38 10.75 6.27
N ALA A 93 -30.85 9.68 6.92
CA ALA A 93 -32.24 9.64 7.42
C ALA A 93 -32.52 10.79 8.39
N LEU A 94 -31.62 11.00 9.37
CA LEU A 94 -31.74 12.09 10.35
C LEU A 94 -31.72 13.47 9.69
N GLU A 95 -30.83 13.71 8.74
CA GLU A 95 -30.72 15.01 8.07
C GLU A 95 -31.91 15.27 7.13
N ILE A 96 -32.45 14.22 6.52
CA ILE A 96 -33.67 14.29 5.70
C ILE A 96 -34.91 14.66 6.56
N GLU A 97 -35.07 14.03 7.72
CA GLU A 97 -36.14 14.36 8.66
C GLU A 97 -36.04 15.81 9.11
N LYS A 98 -34.88 16.24 9.56
CA LYS A 98 -34.64 17.62 9.98
C LYS A 98 -34.96 18.63 8.87
N LYS A 99 -34.51 18.35 7.62
CA LYS A 99 -34.76 19.24 6.48
C LYS A 99 -36.23 19.30 6.09
N LYS A 100 -37.01 18.21 6.28
CA LYS A 100 -38.45 18.20 6.10
C LYS A 100 -39.15 19.07 7.14
N GLU A 101 -38.79 18.97 8.41
CA GLU A 101 -39.32 19.78 9.49
C GLU A 101 -39.04 21.28 9.26
N GLU A 102 -37.81 21.65 8.90
CA GLU A 102 -37.38 23.02 8.64
C GLU A 102 -38.08 23.64 7.42
N SER A 103 -38.29 22.84 6.35
CA SER A 103 -38.88 23.33 5.09
C SER A 103 -40.40 23.22 5.02
N GLY A 104 -41.04 22.50 5.94
CA GLY A 104 -42.46 22.19 5.91
C GLY A 104 -42.90 21.34 4.71
N ARG A 105 -41.99 20.65 4.05
CA ARG A 105 -42.25 19.83 2.87
C ARG A 105 -42.22 18.34 3.22
N ASP A 106 -43.12 17.57 2.66
CA ASP A 106 -43.17 16.11 2.85
C ASP A 106 -42.14 15.34 2.03
N PHE A 107 -41.55 15.97 1.01
CA PHE A 107 -40.60 15.28 0.15
C PHE A 107 -39.33 16.10 -0.06
N ILE A 108 -38.21 15.39 -0.32
CA ILE A 108 -36.92 15.94 -0.68
C ILE A 108 -36.56 15.43 -2.07
N SER A 109 -36.11 16.33 -2.96
CA SER A 109 -35.72 16.00 -4.32
C SER A 109 -34.52 15.10 -4.38
N LYS A 110 -34.30 14.45 -5.55
CA LYS A 110 -33.12 13.57 -5.76
C LYS A 110 -31.80 14.35 -5.62
N ASN A 111 -31.76 15.58 -6.13
CA ASN A 111 -30.57 16.43 -6.06
C ASN A 111 -30.23 16.80 -4.61
N GLU A 112 -31.22 17.22 -3.83
CA GLU A 112 -31.03 17.53 -2.41
C GLU A 112 -30.55 16.31 -1.60
N LYS A 113 -31.05 15.09 -1.92
CA LYS A 113 -30.54 13.86 -1.29
C LYS A 113 -29.08 13.59 -1.64
N THR A 114 -28.66 13.90 -2.87
CA THR A 114 -27.26 13.75 -3.28
C THR A 114 -26.36 14.72 -2.53
N GLU A 115 -26.75 15.99 -2.44
CA GLU A 115 -26.01 17.02 -1.69
C GLU A 115 -25.90 16.67 -0.19
N ILE A 116 -26.98 16.17 0.41
CA ILE A 116 -26.97 15.70 1.80
C ILE A 116 -26.00 14.54 1.97
N LYS A 117 -26.01 13.59 1.03
CA LYS A 117 -25.09 12.44 1.07
C LYS A 117 -23.63 12.88 0.97
N GLU A 118 -23.30 13.76 0.05
CA GLU A 118 -21.94 14.28 -0.13
C GLU A 118 -21.46 14.99 1.14
N LYS A 119 -22.26 15.93 1.66
CA LYS A 119 -21.95 16.65 2.90
C LYS A 119 -21.74 15.72 4.09
N ILE A 120 -22.58 14.69 4.25
CA ILE A 120 -22.44 13.70 5.33
C ILE A 120 -21.19 12.88 5.13
N THR A 121 -20.91 12.48 3.90
CA THR A 121 -19.68 11.70 3.58
C THR A 121 -18.45 12.50 3.94
N ASP A 122 -18.38 13.78 3.60
CA ASP A 122 -17.27 14.66 3.94
C ASP A 122 -17.10 14.80 5.46
N ILE A 123 -18.18 15.06 6.18
CA ILE A 123 -18.13 15.17 7.66
C ILE A 123 -17.64 13.85 8.30
N LEU A 124 -18.13 12.73 7.82
CA LEU A 124 -17.75 11.41 8.36
C LEU A 124 -16.30 11.06 8.01
N MET A 125 -15.81 11.46 6.82
CA MET A 125 -14.41 11.23 6.42
C MET A 125 -13.41 11.90 7.38
N TYR A 126 -13.74 13.07 7.92
CA TYR A 126 -12.91 13.71 8.95
C TYR A 126 -12.98 13.00 10.32
N LYS A 127 -14.14 12.42 10.66
CA LYS A 127 -14.38 11.84 11.99
C LYS A 127 -13.94 10.39 12.12
N ILE A 128 -13.92 9.64 11.01
CA ILE A 128 -13.59 8.21 11.04
C ILE A 128 -12.07 8.02 11.09
N PRO A 129 -11.58 7.20 12.04
CA PRO A 129 -10.17 6.83 12.07
C PRO A 129 -9.79 5.98 10.86
N SER A 130 -8.55 6.09 10.42
CA SER A 130 -8.00 5.19 9.40
C SER A 130 -7.71 3.81 9.98
N ILE A 131 -7.83 2.79 9.14
CA ILE A 131 -7.50 1.40 9.49
C ILE A 131 -6.14 1.08 8.83
N PRO A 132 -5.09 0.82 9.63
CA PRO A 132 -3.78 0.51 9.10
C PRO A 132 -3.69 -0.94 8.60
N SER A 133 -3.04 -1.12 7.47
CA SER A 133 -2.59 -2.40 6.95
C SER A 133 -1.07 -2.36 6.80
N ILE A 134 -0.37 -3.36 7.36
CA ILE A 134 1.08 -3.37 7.45
C ILE A 134 1.61 -4.59 6.72
N TYR A 135 2.61 -4.38 5.87
CA TYR A 135 3.24 -5.40 5.05
C TYR A 135 4.75 -5.29 5.15
N ASP A 136 5.40 -6.32 5.65
CA ASP A 136 6.84 -6.32 5.84
C ASP A 136 7.57 -6.48 4.51
N VAL A 137 8.75 -5.89 4.45
CA VAL A 137 9.66 -5.90 3.31
C VAL A 137 11.03 -6.37 3.78
N LEU A 138 11.59 -7.33 3.06
CA LEU A 138 13.00 -7.73 3.17
C LEU A 138 13.69 -7.49 1.83
N TRP A 139 14.73 -6.68 1.83
CA TRP A 139 15.45 -6.30 0.64
C TRP A 139 16.94 -6.61 0.77
N ASN A 140 17.43 -7.56 -0.03
CA ASN A 140 18.87 -7.79 -0.22
C ASN A 140 19.33 -6.93 -1.41
N TYR A 141 20.04 -5.84 -1.09
CA TYR A 141 20.51 -4.89 -2.10
C TYR A 141 21.56 -5.51 -3.01
N GLU A 142 22.51 -6.30 -2.46
CA GLU A 142 23.60 -6.89 -3.22
C GLU A 142 23.11 -7.88 -4.27
N GLU A 143 22.12 -8.70 -3.93
CA GLU A 143 21.49 -9.66 -4.85
C GLU A 143 20.42 -9.04 -5.74
N GLY A 144 20.00 -7.81 -5.46
CA GLY A 144 18.87 -7.19 -6.12
C GLY A 144 17.57 -7.95 -5.89
N SER A 145 17.43 -8.66 -4.76
CA SER A 145 16.26 -9.46 -4.44
C SER A 145 15.45 -8.81 -3.31
N LEU A 146 14.12 -8.74 -3.50
CA LEU A 146 13.22 -8.17 -2.51
C LEU A 146 11.98 -9.04 -2.34
N PHE A 147 11.54 -9.16 -1.09
CA PHE A 147 10.35 -9.89 -0.67
C PHE A 147 9.37 -8.92 -0.01
N LEU A 148 8.17 -8.82 -0.56
CA LEU A 148 7.04 -8.12 0.05
C LEU A 148 6.07 -9.16 0.61
N PHE A 149 5.80 -9.13 1.92
CA PHE A 149 5.00 -10.15 2.61
C PHE A 149 3.49 -9.97 2.41
N THR A 150 3.08 -9.90 1.15
CA THR A 150 1.68 -9.95 0.70
C THR A 150 1.60 -10.28 -0.78
N THR A 151 0.47 -10.86 -1.20
CA THR A 151 0.11 -11.06 -2.61
C THR A 151 -1.05 -10.17 -3.05
N GLN A 152 -1.58 -9.32 -2.15
CA GLN A 152 -2.68 -8.40 -2.47
C GLN A 152 -2.28 -7.42 -3.56
N LYS A 153 -3.10 -7.32 -4.62
CA LYS A 153 -2.82 -6.48 -5.79
C LYS A 153 -2.60 -5.02 -5.41
N ALA A 154 -3.54 -4.44 -4.67
CA ALA A 154 -3.46 -3.04 -4.26
C ALA A 154 -2.21 -2.72 -3.43
N ALA A 155 -1.82 -3.61 -2.49
CA ALA A 155 -0.61 -3.42 -1.69
C ALA A 155 0.67 -3.48 -2.55
N ASN A 156 0.70 -4.35 -3.55
CA ASN A 156 1.83 -4.42 -4.50
C ASN A 156 1.92 -3.15 -5.36
N GLU A 157 0.79 -2.60 -5.84
CA GLU A 157 0.76 -1.35 -6.62
C GLU A 157 1.25 -0.16 -5.80
N PHE A 158 0.82 -0.04 -4.53
CA PHE A 158 1.34 0.98 -3.61
C PHE A 158 2.83 0.81 -3.36
N PHE A 159 3.28 -0.43 -3.12
CA PHE A 159 4.69 -0.74 -2.92
C PHE A 159 5.54 -0.30 -4.11
N GLU A 160 5.17 -0.70 -5.32
CA GLU A 160 5.91 -0.37 -6.55
C GLU A 160 6.03 1.14 -6.75
N THR A 161 4.93 1.87 -6.53
CA THR A 161 4.90 3.34 -6.65
C THR A 161 5.79 4.03 -5.62
N ILE A 162 5.65 3.65 -4.33
CA ILE A 162 6.40 4.27 -3.24
C ILE A 162 7.88 3.88 -3.31
N PHE A 163 8.20 2.65 -3.67
CA PHE A 163 9.56 2.17 -3.79
C PHE A 163 10.34 2.94 -4.86
N LEU A 164 9.75 3.09 -6.05
CA LEU A 164 10.33 3.88 -7.14
C LEU A 164 10.52 5.35 -6.69
N LYS A 165 9.53 5.94 -6.06
CA LYS A 165 9.59 7.33 -5.55
C LYS A 165 10.68 7.51 -4.49
N SER A 166 10.92 6.50 -3.65
CA SER A 166 11.83 6.58 -2.52
C SER A 166 13.28 6.38 -2.90
N PHE A 167 13.55 5.48 -3.84
CA PHE A 167 14.88 4.97 -4.12
C PHE A 167 15.34 5.21 -5.56
N ASP A 168 14.44 5.65 -6.44
CA ASP A 168 14.68 5.77 -7.90
C ASP A 168 15.21 4.46 -8.53
N LEU A 169 14.82 3.33 -7.94
CA LEU A 169 15.14 1.98 -8.39
C LEU A 169 13.85 1.29 -8.82
N LYS A 170 13.93 0.50 -9.89
CA LYS A 170 12.74 -0.13 -10.49
C LYS A 170 12.49 -1.53 -9.91
N PRO A 171 11.38 -1.74 -9.17
CA PRO A 171 10.98 -3.06 -8.71
C PRO A 171 10.27 -3.83 -9.84
N ILE A 172 10.83 -4.96 -10.24
CA ILE A 172 10.24 -5.88 -11.23
C ILE A 172 9.66 -7.08 -10.48
N ARG A 173 8.35 -7.21 -10.52
CA ARG A 173 7.68 -8.35 -9.88
C ARG A 173 7.99 -9.64 -10.61
N LEU A 174 8.44 -10.66 -9.86
CA LEU A 174 8.87 -11.93 -10.40
C LEU A 174 7.68 -12.90 -10.54
N PHE A 175 7.29 -13.15 -11.78
CA PHE A 175 6.45 -14.25 -12.22
C PHE A 175 7.31 -15.26 -13.00
N PRO A 176 6.83 -16.48 -13.28
CA PRO A 176 7.60 -17.45 -14.07
C PRO A 176 8.18 -16.87 -15.36
N TYR A 177 7.39 -16.04 -16.07
CA TYR A 177 7.83 -15.38 -17.30
C TYR A 177 8.93 -14.33 -17.04
N THR A 178 8.75 -13.42 -16.10
CA THR A 178 9.74 -12.38 -15.80
C THR A 178 11.04 -12.97 -15.22
N ILE A 179 10.96 -14.11 -14.52
CA ILE A 179 12.17 -14.87 -14.09
C ILE A 179 12.92 -15.39 -15.30
N VAL A 180 12.22 -15.91 -16.30
CA VAL A 180 12.82 -16.39 -17.54
C VAL A 180 13.47 -15.26 -18.32
N GLU A 181 12.83 -14.09 -18.40
CA GLU A 181 13.41 -12.91 -19.06
C GLU A 181 14.66 -12.39 -18.36
N THR A 182 14.61 -12.26 -17.03
CA THR A 182 15.66 -11.56 -16.26
C THR A 182 16.81 -12.46 -15.83
N LYS A 183 16.56 -13.75 -15.56
CA LYS A 183 17.53 -14.65 -14.92
C LYS A 183 17.93 -15.85 -15.78
N SER A 184 17.28 -16.12 -16.92
CA SER A 184 17.57 -17.29 -17.74
C SER A 184 18.53 -16.97 -18.90
N LYS A 185 19.37 -17.95 -19.22
CA LYS A 185 20.21 -17.95 -20.43
C LYS A 185 19.49 -18.58 -21.63
N LEU A 186 18.15 -18.56 -21.65
CA LEU A 186 17.34 -19.15 -22.70
C LEU A 186 17.39 -18.31 -23.99
N SER A 187 17.31 -18.98 -25.14
CA SER A 187 17.19 -18.33 -26.44
C SER A 187 15.82 -17.63 -26.58
N ALA A 188 15.68 -16.74 -27.55
CA ALA A 188 14.42 -16.03 -27.83
C ALA A 188 13.26 -17.01 -28.05
N ASP A 189 13.47 -18.05 -28.87
CA ASP A 189 12.46 -19.06 -29.15
C ASP A 189 12.05 -19.88 -27.89
N GLN A 190 13.02 -20.17 -27.02
CA GLN A 190 12.72 -20.84 -25.74
C GLN A 190 11.94 -19.96 -24.79
N LYS A 191 12.21 -18.65 -24.77
CA LYS A 191 11.46 -17.67 -23.97
C LYS A 191 10.00 -17.55 -24.45
N GLU A 192 9.78 -17.54 -25.77
CA GLU A 192 8.46 -17.50 -26.37
C GLU A 192 7.65 -18.77 -26.04
N ASN A 193 8.31 -19.94 -26.05
CA ASN A 193 7.66 -21.17 -25.65
C ASN A 193 7.16 -21.16 -24.19
N VAL A 194 7.84 -20.48 -23.28
CA VAL A 194 7.36 -20.33 -21.88
C VAL A 194 6.02 -19.60 -21.81
N LEU A 195 5.74 -18.67 -22.71
CA LEU A 195 4.43 -17.97 -22.78
C LEU A 195 3.27 -18.91 -23.16
N SER A 196 3.56 -19.97 -23.91
CA SER A 196 2.57 -20.96 -24.34
C SER A 196 2.29 -22.06 -23.31
N LEU A 197 3.09 -22.13 -22.23
CA LEU A 197 2.94 -23.15 -21.18
C LEU A 197 1.68 -22.88 -20.35
N SER A 198 0.81 -23.89 -20.27
CA SER A 198 -0.33 -23.89 -19.36
C SER A 198 0.06 -24.47 -18.00
N PRO A 199 -0.51 -23.99 -16.88
CA PRO A 199 -0.33 -24.64 -15.59
C PRO A 199 -0.82 -26.10 -15.67
N LEU A 200 -0.02 -27.05 -15.18
CA LEU A 200 -0.45 -28.43 -15.01
C LEU A 200 -1.64 -28.44 -14.03
N LYS A 201 -2.75 -29.01 -14.45
CA LYS A 201 -3.83 -29.34 -13.53
C LYS A 201 -3.47 -30.65 -12.84
N TYR A 202 -3.27 -30.59 -11.53
CA TYR A 202 -3.13 -31.78 -10.67
C TYR A 202 -4.51 -32.33 -10.34
#